data_c9ffe35a06430d230e4c6aa418f26eb5
#
_entry.id   c9ffe35a06430d230e4c6aa418f26eb5
#
_cell.length_a   1.000
_cell.length_b   1.000
_cell.length_c   1.000
_cell.angle_alpha   90.00
_cell.angle_beta   90.00
_cell.angle_gamma   90.00
#
_symmetry.space_group_name_H-M   'P 1'
#
loop_
_entity.id
_entity.type
_entity.pdbx_description
1 polymer ?
#
loop_
_entity_poly.entity_id
_entity_poly.type
_entity_poly.pdbx_seq_one_letter_code
_entity_poly.pdbx_strand_id
1 'polypeptide(L)'
;MSGRDEIVARRRAIAQGGAQKYHEQASRRGKLFARQRLELLLDPGSFVEDGMFANDLAGDLPADGVVTGVGRIDGRPVALMANDSTVKAGSWGSRTVEKILRVQEMAERLEVPLFYLVDSAGARITDQVEMFPGRRGAGRIFFNQVQLSGRVPQICILFGPSAAGGAYIPAFTDVTIMVEGNASMYLGSPRMAEMVIGEKVSLEEMGGARMHASVSGLGDALLPDEEEAIAWARRYFALMPQNFRAGPAVVAAAPPVAKDLAKLIPENQNLPFDMHELVDGLVDEGSFLEIKELYAPELIVGLARLNGQVVGIVANQPSVKGGVLFVDSSDKAARFIWLCDAFNIPLVFLSDVPGFMIGTKVERQGIIRHGAKLITAVSEATVPKYCVVVRKAYGAGLYAMAGPAFAPEATIALPGAQIAVMGPEAAVNAVHFNHIQELPPAERPAFINAERQSYRQDIDIRRLASELIVDDIVPPENLRDDLVRRLGAAGSRTVQQPPKRHGVPPV
;
A
#
# COMPACT_ATOMS: atom_id res chain seq x y z
N MET A 1 52.40 -4.50 12.77
CA MET A 1 51.06 -5.10 12.99
C MET A 1 50.99 -6.40 12.19
N SER A 2 50.40 -7.46 12.73
CA SER A 2 50.17 -8.66 11.92
C SER A 2 49.11 -8.33 10.82
N GLY A 3 49.10 -9.06 9.71
CA GLY A 3 48.06 -8.85 8.66
C GLY A 3 46.63 -8.96 9.20
N ARG A 4 46.43 -9.73 10.30
CA ARG A 4 45.19 -9.81 11.05
C ARG A 4 44.81 -8.47 11.70
N ASP A 5 45.74 -7.83 12.37
CA ASP A 5 45.51 -6.57 13.08
C ASP A 5 45.19 -5.44 12.10
N GLU A 6 45.84 -5.44 10.94
CA GLU A 6 45.59 -4.51 9.85
C GLU A 6 44.16 -4.65 9.32
N ILE A 7 43.71 -5.86 9.03
CA ILE A 7 42.33 -6.11 8.56
C ILE A 7 41.30 -5.72 9.60
N VAL A 8 41.51 -6.01 10.89
CA VAL A 8 40.63 -5.61 11.98
C VAL A 8 40.52 -4.08 12.08
N ALA A 9 41.67 -3.39 12.02
CA ALA A 9 41.70 -1.93 12.04
C ALA A 9 40.96 -1.33 10.82
N ARG A 10 41.19 -1.91 9.63
CA ARG A 10 40.52 -1.45 8.39
C ARG A 10 39.02 -1.66 8.43
N ARG A 11 38.53 -2.81 8.90
CA ARG A 11 37.08 -3.04 9.11
C ARG A 11 36.46 -1.98 10.02
N ARG A 12 37.12 -1.63 11.12
CA ARG A 12 36.64 -0.57 12.03
C ARG A 12 36.60 0.79 11.33
N ALA A 13 37.59 1.14 10.54
CA ALA A 13 37.62 2.39 9.79
C ALA A 13 36.50 2.45 8.75
N ILE A 14 36.30 1.37 7.97
CA ILE A 14 35.18 1.31 7.00
C ILE A 14 33.81 1.43 7.70
N ALA A 15 33.67 0.80 8.87
CA ALA A 15 32.40 0.86 9.63
C ALA A 15 32.04 2.28 10.13
N GLN A 16 33.00 3.19 10.19
CA GLN A 16 32.77 4.59 10.55
C GLN A 16 32.13 5.41 9.41
N GLY A 17 32.11 4.88 8.17
CA GLY A 17 31.56 5.60 7.02
C GLY A 17 32.43 6.78 6.57
N GLY A 18 31.77 7.86 6.14
CA GLY A 18 32.44 9.05 5.66
C GLY A 18 33.02 9.94 6.76
N ALA A 19 33.59 11.10 6.37
CA ALA A 19 34.22 12.02 7.30
C ALA A 19 33.22 12.59 8.34
N GLN A 20 33.75 12.84 9.56
CA GLN A 20 32.98 13.32 10.72
C GLN A 20 32.05 14.52 10.42
N LYS A 21 32.50 15.47 9.59
CA LYS A 21 31.70 16.63 9.18
C LYS A 21 30.36 16.26 8.53
N TYR A 22 30.29 15.12 7.82
CA TYR A 22 29.07 14.67 7.18
C TYR A 22 28.09 14.03 8.18
N HIS A 23 28.60 13.35 9.21
CA HIS A 23 27.80 12.88 10.34
C HIS A 23 27.18 14.04 11.11
N GLU A 24 27.96 15.10 11.37
CA GLU A 24 27.44 16.31 12.03
C GLU A 24 26.36 17.01 11.20
N GLN A 25 26.54 17.06 9.86
CA GLN A 25 25.51 17.62 8.97
C GLN A 25 24.23 16.79 8.97
N ALA A 26 24.35 15.47 8.96
CA ALA A 26 23.19 14.56 9.04
C ALA A 26 22.46 14.74 10.38
N SER A 27 23.20 14.72 11.50
CA SER A 27 22.64 14.91 12.84
C SER A 27 21.87 16.25 13.01
N ARG A 28 22.38 17.35 12.43
CA ARG A 28 21.68 18.66 12.45
C ARG A 28 20.33 18.63 11.72
N ARG A 29 20.09 17.66 10.84
CA ARG A 29 18.84 17.43 10.12
C ARG A 29 17.99 16.35 10.76
N GLY A 30 18.36 15.88 11.97
CA GLY A 30 17.67 14.76 12.63
C GLY A 30 17.85 13.41 11.92
N LYS A 31 18.90 13.25 11.10
CA LYS A 31 19.15 12.01 10.36
C LYS A 31 20.10 11.11 11.13
N LEU A 32 19.76 9.82 11.15
CA LEU A 32 20.61 8.77 11.68
C LEU A 32 21.68 8.34 10.67
N PHE A 33 22.80 7.83 11.15
CA PHE A 33 23.80 7.16 10.34
C PHE A 33 23.26 5.83 9.82
N ALA A 34 23.67 5.42 8.61
CA ALA A 34 23.16 4.21 7.97
C ALA A 34 23.23 2.96 8.87
N ARG A 35 24.31 2.79 9.63
CA ARG A 35 24.47 1.64 10.53
C ARG A 35 23.60 1.74 11.78
N GLN A 36 23.29 2.93 12.28
CA GLN A 36 22.32 3.13 13.35
C GLN A 36 20.91 2.76 12.89
N ARG A 37 20.53 3.09 11.64
CA ARG A 37 19.28 2.63 11.04
C ARG A 37 19.17 1.11 11.02
N LEU A 38 20.29 0.41 10.71
CA LEU A 38 20.34 -1.06 10.74
C LEU A 38 20.23 -1.62 12.17
N GLU A 39 20.87 -0.99 13.14
CA GLU A 39 20.79 -1.37 14.56
C GLU A 39 19.35 -1.26 15.12
N LEU A 40 18.57 -0.26 14.66
CA LEU A 40 17.17 -0.09 15.04
C LEU A 40 16.24 -1.07 14.30
N LEU A 41 16.56 -1.40 13.05
CA LEU A 41 15.73 -2.28 12.22
C LEU A 41 15.89 -3.75 12.59
N LEU A 42 17.13 -4.19 12.82
CA LEU A 42 17.48 -5.61 12.95
C LEU A 42 17.58 -6.06 14.40
N ASP A 43 17.43 -7.36 14.59
CA ASP A 43 17.68 -7.98 15.89
C ASP A 43 19.15 -7.85 16.28
N PRO A 44 19.47 -7.56 17.55
CA PRO A 44 20.84 -7.35 18.01
C PRO A 44 21.77 -8.49 17.62
N GLY A 45 22.92 -8.15 17.01
CA GLY A 45 23.95 -9.11 16.62
C GLY A 45 23.60 -10.01 15.43
N SER A 46 22.44 -9.83 14.78
CA SER A 46 22.01 -10.68 13.67
C SER A 46 22.59 -10.28 12.31
N PHE A 47 23.14 -9.07 12.19
CA PHE A 47 23.62 -8.53 10.92
C PHE A 47 24.93 -9.15 10.45
N VAL A 48 24.95 -9.64 9.22
CA VAL A 48 26.12 -10.10 8.50
C VAL A 48 26.30 -9.23 7.26
N GLU A 49 27.35 -8.42 7.25
CA GLU A 49 27.64 -7.51 6.14
C GLU A 49 28.42 -8.19 5.02
N ASP A 50 27.93 -8.04 3.79
CA ASP A 50 28.59 -8.48 2.57
C ASP A 50 29.13 -7.29 1.78
N GLY A 51 30.32 -7.47 1.18
CA GLY A 51 30.95 -6.45 0.33
C GLY A 51 31.47 -5.23 1.10
N MET A 52 31.80 -5.36 2.39
CA MET A 52 32.30 -4.26 3.22
C MET A 52 33.57 -3.62 2.64
N PHE A 53 34.47 -4.41 2.02
CA PHE A 53 35.71 -3.92 1.40
C PHE A 53 35.55 -3.40 -0.03
N ALA A 54 34.31 -3.24 -0.53
CA ALA A 54 34.11 -2.66 -1.86
C ALA A 54 34.74 -1.27 -1.92
N ASN A 55 35.56 -1.04 -2.94
CA ASN A 55 36.35 0.19 -3.15
C ASN A 55 37.31 0.56 -1.98
N ASP A 56 37.69 -0.40 -1.14
CA ASP A 56 38.59 -0.15 -0.02
C ASP A 56 39.93 0.51 -0.44
N LEU A 57 40.46 0.14 -1.60
CA LEU A 57 41.66 0.69 -2.15
C LEU A 57 41.51 2.08 -2.83
N ALA A 58 40.28 2.55 -2.97
CA ALA A 58 39.98 3.89 -3.51
C ALA A 58 40.06 5.02 -2.47
N GLY A 59 40.37 4.70 -1.21
CA GLY A 59 40.72 5.64 -0.14
C GLY A 59 39.53 6.29 0.57
N ASP A 60 38.70 7.04 -0.13
CA ASP A 60 37.62 7.86 0.43
C ASP A 60 36.20 7.31 0.16
N LEU A 61 36.05 6.04 -0.19
CA LEU A 61 34.81 5.37 -0.55
C LEU A 61 34.52 4.14 0.32
N PRO A 62 34.41 4.27 1.66
CA PRO A 62 34.15 3.14 2.54
C PRO A 62 32.87 2.39 2.11
N ALA A 63 32.99 1.07 1.88
CA ALA A 63 31.93 0.18 1.40
C ALA A 63 31.22 0.68 0.12
N ASP A 64 31.83 1.58 -0.62
CA ASP A 64 31.29 2.31 -1.78
C ASP A 64 29.96 3.04 -1.52
N GLY A 65 29.75 3.53 -0.28
CA GLY A 65 28.55 4.31 0.10
C GLY A 65 27.25 3.49 0.20
N VAL A 66 27.34 2.17 0.25
CA VAL A 66 26.18 1.30 0.50
C VAL A 66 26.56 0.12 1.39
N VAL A 67 25.80 -0.11 2.45
CA VAL A 67 25.91 -1.27 3.32
C VAL A 67 24.92 -2.32 2.83
N THR A 68 25.37 -3.56 2.62
CA THR A 68 24.53 -4.67 2.15
C THR A 68 24.79 -5.92 2.96
N GLY A 69 23.80 -6.79 3.09
CA GLY A 69 23.94 -8.04 3.81
C GLY A 69 22.62 -8.68 4.19
N VAL A 70 22.69 -9.57 5.17
CA VAL A 70 21.53 -10.26 5.74
C VAL A 70 21.45 -10.03 7.24
N GLY A 71 20.24 -10.07 7.78
CA GLY A 71 19.97 -9.95 9.20
C GLY A 71 18.68 -10.64 9.59
N ARG A 72 18.19 -10.35 10.77
CA ARG A 72 16.89 -10.84 11.24
C ARG A 72 16.05 -9.68 11.76
N ILE A 73 14.75 -9.79 11.59
CA ILE A 73 13.76 -8.94 12.24
C ILE A 73 12.75 -9.87 12.91
N ASP A 74 12.62 -9.77 14.21
CA ASP A 74 11.80 -10.66 15.04
C ASP A 74 12.06 -12.16 14.73
N GLY A 75 13.34 -12.53 14.66
CA GLY A 75 13.82 -13.87 14.36
C GLY A 75 13.75 -14.28 12.87
N ARG A 76 13.08 -13.52 12.01
CA ARG A 76 12.86 -13.82 10.59
C ARG A 76 14.03 -13.28 9.74
N PRO A 77 14.62 -14.10 8.85
CA PRO A 77 15.72 -13.65 7.99
C PRO A 77 15.24 -12.64 6.95
N VAL A 78 16.05 -11.62 6.72
CA VAL A 78 15.84 -10.57 5.70
C VAL A 78 17.16 -10.25 5.01
N ALA A 79 17.08 -9.85 3.74
CA ALA A 79 18.17 -9.21 3.02
C ALA A 79 17.97 -7.68 3.03
N LEU A 80 19.05 -6.92 2.93
CA LEU A 80 18.95 -5.46 2.97
C LEU A 80 20.07 -4.74 2.25
N MET A 81 19.75 -3.53 1.80
CA MET A 81 20.73 -2.52 1.40
C MET A 81 20.42 -1.20 2.11
N ALA A 82 21.45 -0.48 2.53
CA ALA A 82 21.34 0.84 3.15
C ALA A 82 22.36 1.81 2.55
N ASN A 83 21.88 2.91 1.96
CA ASN A 83 22.76 3.96 1.48
C ASN A 83 23.42 4.68 2.67
N ASP A 84 24.71 4.88 2.61
CA ASP A 84 25.46 5.72 3.54
C ASP A 84 25.65 7.12 2.93
N SER A 85 24.79 8.04 3.31
CA SER A 85 24.83 9.42 2.82
C SER A 85 26.07 10.21 3.27
N THR A 86 26.84 9.69 4.24
CA THR A 86 28.13 10.28 4.63
C THR A 86 29.25 10.02 3.62
N VAL A 87 29.06 9.04 2.72
CA VAL A 87 29.98 8.67 1.66
C VAL A 87 29.44 9.15 0.31
N LYS A 88 29.97 10.22 -0.25
CA LYS A 88 29.55 10.82 -1.53
C LYS A 88 28.03 11.02 -1.63
N ALA A 89 27.39 11.43 -0.51
CA ALA A 89 25.94 11.59 -0.41
C ALA A 89 25.12 10.34 -0.81
N GLY A 90 25.64 9.15 -0.53
CA GLY A 90 25.01 7.87 -0.88
C GLY A 90 24.90 7.60 -2.38
N SER A 91 25.62 8.35 -3.22
CA SER A 91 25.53 8.24 -4.69
C SER A 91 26.11 6.91 -5.19
N TRP A 92 25.58 6.47 -6.34
CA TRP A 92 25.92 5.18 -6.93
C TRP A 92 27.12 5.24 -7.84
N GLY A 93 28.09 4.37 -7.57
CA GLY A 93 29.17 4.00 -8.48
C GLY A 93 29.04 2.54 -8.91
N SER A 94 30.06 2.04 -9.64
CA SER A 94 30.02 0.67 -10.18
C SER A 94 29.92 -0.41 -9.09
N ARG A 95 30.61 -0.21 -7.95
CA ARG A 95 30.57 -1.17 -6.84
C ARG A 95 29.29 -1.04 -6.02
N THR A 96 28.71 0.16 -5.91
CA THR A 96 27.39 0.34 -5.31
C THR A 96 26.34 -0.48 -6.07
N VAL A 97 26.28 -0.34 -7.40
CA VAL A 97 25.35 -1.09 -8.25
C VAL A 97 25.57 -2.61 -8.10
N GLU A 98 26.82 -3.08 -8.19
CA GLU A 98 27.13 -4.51 -8.05
C GLU A 98 26.70 -5.07 -6.69
N LYS A 99 26.88 -4.33 -5.59
CA LYS A 99 26.44 -4.74 -4.25
C LYS A 99 24.91 -4.84 -4.16
N ILE A 100 24.19 -3.88 -4.74
CA ILE A 100 22.72 -3.91 -4.78
C ILE A 100 22.24 -5.12 -5.59
N LEU A 101 22.83 -5.40 -6.75
CA LEU A 101 22.49 -6.58 -7.55
C LEU A 101 22.73 -7.88 -6.76
N ARG A 102 23.86 -8.00 -6.07
CA ARG A 102 24.18 -9.20 -5.27
C ARG A 102 23.19 -9.44 -4.14
N VAL A 103 22.75 -8.38 -3.45
CA VAL A 103 21.79 -8.57 -2.36
C VAL A 103 20.40 -8.89 -2.91
N GLN A 104 20.01 -8.39 -4.08
CA GLN A 104 18.77 -8.80 -4.78
C GLN A 104 18.83 -10.28 -5.21
N GLU A 105 19.94 -10.70 -5.82
CA GLU A 105 20.20 -12.10 -6.21
C GLU A 105 20.23 -13.03 -4.97
N MET A 106 20.71 -12.53 -3.83
CA MET A 106 20.66 -13.25 -2.56
C MET A 106 19.22 -13.38 -2.03
N ALA A 107 18.45 -12.29 -2.04
CA ALA A 107 17.05 -12.30 -1.62
C ALA A 107 16.23 -13.28 -2.47
N GLU A 108 16.46 -13.31 -3.79
CA GLU A 108 15.84 -14.27 -4.70
C GLU A 108 16.19 -15.72 -4.36
N ARG A 109 17.49 -16.02 -4.18
CA ARG A 109 17.97 -17.38 -3.90
C ARG A 109 17.51 -17.90 -2.55
N LEU A 110 17.49 -17.02 -1.53
CA LEU A 110 17.08 -17.39 -0.17
C LEU A 110 15.56 -17.29 0.04
N GLU A 111 14.83 -16.71 -0.91
CA GLU A 111 13.40 -16.41 -0.83
C GLU A 111 13.05 -15.63 0.46
N VAL A 112 13.83 -14.58 0.76
CA VAL A 112 13.67 -13.74 1.95
C VAL A 112 13.29 -12.31 1.57
N PRO A 113 12.52 -11.59 2.42
CA PRO A 113 12.17 -10.19 2.22
C PRO A 113 13.40 -9.31 2.02
N LEU A 114 13.24 -8.27 1.19
CA LEU A 114 14.32 -7.33 0.88
C LEU A 114 13.94 -5.91 1.33
N PHE A 115 14.79 -5.33 2.19
CA PHE A 115 14.65 -3.97 2.67
C PHE A 115 15.61 -3.03 1.92
N TYR A 116 15.07 -1.92 1.44
CA TYR A 116 15.79 -0.83 0.81
C TYR A 116 15.74 0.39 1.74
N LEU A 117 16.87 0.70 2.40
CA LEU A 117 17.05 1.89 3.23
C LEU A 117 17.71 2.97 2.38
N VAL A 118 16.89 3.84 1.78
CA VAL A 118 17.34 4.73 0.70
C VAL A 118 17.63 6.14 1.21
N ASP A 119 18.82 6.63 0.87
CA ASP A 119 19.28 8.00 1.12
C ASP A 119 20.41 8.33 0.12
N SER A 120 20.04 8.66 -1.13
CA SER A 120 20.98 8.71 -2.25
C SER A 120 20.78 9.91 -3.15
N ALA A 121 21.86 10.61 -3.43
CA ALA A 121 21.88 11.70 -4.41
C ALA A 121 21.83 11.22 -5.88
N GLY A 122 21.70 9.92 -6.13
CA GLY A 122 21.63 9.34 -7.46
C GLY A 122 22.98 8.88 -8.01
N ALA A 123 23.14 8.86 -9.32
CA ALA A 123 24.31 8.29 -9.98
C ALA A 123 25.56 9.22 -9.92
N ARG A 124 26.73 8.63 -9.72
CA ARG A 124 28.03 9.31 -9.94
C ARG A 124 28.28 9.42 -11.43
N ILE A 125 28.19 10.62 -11.97
CA ILE A 125 28.37 10.87 -13.41
C ILE A 125 29.77 10.48 -13.87
N THR A 126 30.77 10.59 -13.01
CA THR A 126 32.13 10.15 -13.30
C THR A 126 32.28 8.66 -13.56
N ASP A 127 31.36 7.85 -13.00
CA ASP A 127 31.40 6.39 -13.07
C ASP A 127 30.35 5.85 -14.07
N GLN A 128 29.76 6.73 -14.90
CA GLN A 128 28.58 6.38 -15.72
C GLN A 128 28.82 5.21 -16.68
N VAL A 129 30.02 5.10 -17.25
CA VAL A 129 30.34 4.04 -18.23
C VAL A 129 30.33 2.67 -17.58
N GLU A 130 30.91 2.56 -16.39
CA GLU A 130 31.04 1.29 -15.66
C GLU A 130 29.74 0.88 -14.96
N MET A 131 28.90 1.85 -14.55
CA MET A 131 27.77 1.55 -13.70
C MET A 131 26.41 1.59 -14.40
N PHE A 132 26.26 2.30 -15.56
CA PHE A 132 24.95 2.57 -16.12
C PHE A 132 24.54 1.63 -17.26
N PRO A 133 25.27 1.52 -18.42
CA PRO A 133 24.74 0.86 -19.62
C PRO A 133 24.91 -0.66 -19.67
N GLY A 134 25.72 -1.24 -18.78
CA GLY A 134 26.10 -2.63 -18.85
C GLY A 134 24.98 -3.62 -18.45
N ARG A 135 25.16 -4.91 -18.79
CA ARG A 135 24.23 -5.97 -18.39
C ARG A 135 24.06 -6.09 -16.86
N ARG A 136 25.07 -5.70 -16.10
CA ARG A 136 25.05 -5.55 -14.64
C ARG A 136 25.10 -4.07 -14.23
N GLY A 137 24.60 -3.17 -15.07
CA GLY A 137 24.43 -1.76 -14.78
C GLY A 137 23.17 -1.45 -13.96
N ALA A 138 22.96 -0.17 -13.66
CA ALA A 138 21.88 0.29 -12.79
C ALA A 138 20.47 -0.18 -13.23
N GLY A 139 20.21 -0.29 -14.53
CA GLY A 139 18.95 -0.80 -15.05
C GLY A 139 18.64 -2.24 -14.61
N ARG A 140 19.65 -3.05 -14.30
CA ARG A 140 19.45 -4.41 -13.82
C ARG A 140 18.84 -4.44 -12.41
N ILE A 141 19.03 -3.40 -11.60
CA ILE A 141 18.38 -3.27 -10.28
C ILE A 141 16.87 -3.32 -10.45
N PHE A 142 16.32 -2.55 -11.38
CA PHE A 142 14.88 -2.47 -11.61
C PHE A 142 14.32 -3.76 -12.23
N PHE A 143 15.07 -4.36 -13.15
CA PHE A 143 14.72 -5.67 -13.68
C PHE A 143 14.58 -6.70 -12.56
N ASN A 144 15.57 -6.76 -11.65
CA ASN A 144 15.54 -7.69 -10.52
C ASN A 144 14.38 -7.39 -9.56
N GLN A 145 14.07 -6.10 -9.28
CA GLN A 145 12.91 -5.73 -8.46
C GLN A 145 11.60 -6.27 -9.04
N VAL A 146 11.43 -6.16 -10.36
CA VAL A 146 10.25 -6.73 -11.04
C VAL A 146 10.23 -8.26 -10.95
N GLN A 147 11.38 -8.94 -11.07
CA GLN A 147 11.44 -10.40 -10.91
C GLN A 147 11.15 -10.85 -9.46
N LEU A 148 11.49 -10.03 -8.46
CA LEU A 148 11.22 -10.28 -7.05
C LEU A 148 9.78 -9.92 -6.64
N SER A 149 9.12 -9.03 -7.39
CA SER A 149 7.76 -8.57 -7.11
C SER A 149 6.77 -9.74 -7.01
N GLY A 150 6.01 -9.78 -5.94
CA GLY A 150 5.09 -10.87 -5.62
C GLY A 150 5.75 -12.19 -5.23
N ARG A 151 7.09 -12.29 -5.20
CA ARG A 151 7.82 -13.48 -4.70
C ARG A 151 8.31 -13.32 -3.28
N VAL A 152 8.87 -12.16 -2.96
CA VAL A 152 9.28 -11.78 -1.61
C VAL A 152 8.83 -10.37 -1.32
N PRO A 153 8.43 -10.03 -0.09
CA PRO A 153 8.13 -8.66 0.29
C PRO A 153 9.32 -7.73 0.04
N GLN A 154 9.09 -6.63 -0.65
CA GLN A 154 10.07 -5.57 -0.92
C GLN A 154 9.64 -4.29 -0.21
N ILE A 155 10.41 -3.85 0.77
CA ILE A 155 10.05 -2.73 1.66
C ILE A 155 11.08 -1.63 1.51
N CYS A 156 10.63 -0.43 1.13
CA CYS A 156 11.48 0.75 1.07
C CYS A 156 11.20 1.71 2.21
N ILE A 157 12.27 2.13 2.90
CA ILE A 157 12.23 3.26 3.84
C ILE A 157 13.11 4.35 3.24
N LEU A 158 12.50 5.49 2.91
CA LEU A 158 13.17 6.62 2.30
C LEU A 158 13.47 7.68 3.36
N PHE A 159 14.74 7.81 3.69
CA PHE A 159 15.28 8.71 4.71
C PHE A 159 15.84 10.02 4.15
N GLY A 160 16.01 10.10 2.86
CA GLY A 160 16.60 11.24 2.19
C GLY A 160 16.18 11.27 0.73
N PRO A 161 16.96 11.91 -0.15
CA PRO A 161 16.66 11.95 -1.56
C PRO A 161 16.80 10.56 -2.21
N SER A 162 15.98 10.32 -3.23
CA SER A 162 16.13 9.28 -4.23
C SER A 162 16.00 9.92 -5.60
N ALA A 163 17.15 10.31 -6.17
CA ALA A 163 17.19 11.19 -7.32
C ALA A 163 17.34 10.44 -8.65
N ALA A 164 16.80 11.02 -9.72
CA ALA A 164 16.87 10.53 -11.09
C ALA A 164 16.40 9.07 -11.22
N GLY A 165 17.19 8.19 -11.85
CA GLY A 165 16.87 6.75 -11.94
C GLY A 165 16.70 6.08 -10.58
N GLY A 166 17.35 6.59 -9.52
CA GLY A 166 17.20 6.09 -8.15
C GLY A 166 15.77 6.17 -7.64
N ALA A 167 14.98 7.15 -8.10
CA ALA A 167 13.57 7.31 -7.71
C ALA A 167 12.69 6.09 -8.06
N TYR A 168 13.15 5.24 -8.96
CA TYR A 168 12.43 4.01 -9.30
C TYR A 168 12.65 2.88 -8.28
N ILE A 169 13.69 2.91 -7.42
CA ILE A 169 13.83 1.88 -6.37
C ILE A 169 12.60 1.89 -5.44
N PRO A 170 12.20 3.01 -4.82
CA PRO A 170 10.96 3.04 -4.04
C PRO A 170 9.72 2.66 -4.86
N ALA A 171 9.63 3.13 -6.09
CA ALA A 171 8.45 2.92 -6.94
C ALA A 171 8.17 1.45 -7.28
N PHE A 172 9.18 0.59 -7.30
CA PHE A 172 9.04 -0.84 -7.56
C PHE A 172 8.86 -1.70 -6.30
N THR A 173 8.93 -1.10 -5.09
CA THR A 173 8.70 -1.84 -3.85
C THR A 173 7.21 -2.00 -3.53
N ASP A 174 6.88 -2.95 -2.69
CA ASP A 174 5.50 -3.20 -2.27
C ASP A 174 4.96 -2.08 -1.38
N VAL A 175 5.85 -1.49 -0.58
CA VAL A 175 5.54 -0.35 0.29
C VAL A 175 6.71 0.63 0.34
N THR A 176 6.38 1.93 0.26
CA THR A 176 7.30 3.05 0.34
C THR A 176 6.97 3.93 1.55
N ILE A 177 7.82 3.89 2.55
CA ILE A 177 7.70 4.67 3.79
C ILE A 177 8.60 5.90 3.66
N MET A 178 8.06 7.09 3.89
CA MET A 178 8.78 8.35 3.70
C MET A 178 8.88 9.14 5.00
N VAL A 179 10.07 9.66 5.29
CA VAL A 179 10.31 10.57 6.42
C VAL A 179 10.01 12.00 6.00
N GLU A 180 9.10 12.66 6.69
CA GLU A 180 8.68 14.03 6.38
C GLU A 180 9.86 15.02 6.46
N GLY A 181 9.91 15.96 5.53
CA GLY A 181 10.94 17.02 5.48
C GLY A 181 12.34 16.57 5.06
N ASN A 182 12.63 15.26 5.06
CA ASN A 182 13.92 14.71 4.65
C ASN A 182 13.83 13.88 3.37
N ALA A 183 12.81 13.03 3.25
CA ALA A 183 12.64 12.15 2.10
C ALA A 183 12.12 12.91 0.88
N SER A 184 12.66 12.58 -0.29
CA SER A 184 12.18 13.12 -1.57
C SER A 184 12.49 12.17 -2.72
N MET A 185 11.60 12.17 -3.73
CA MET A 185 11.78 11.43 -4.99
C MET A 185 11.53 12.36 -6.17
N TYR A 186 12.41 12.34 -7.17
CA TYR A 186 12.24 13.18 -8.34
C TYR A 186 13.13 12.69 -9.50
N LEU A 187 12.67 12.86 -10.74
CA LEU A 187 13.45 12.51 -11.93
C LEU A 187 14.50 13.57 -12.26
N GLY A 188 14.14 14.84 -12.16
CA GLY A 188 15.05 15.98 -12.31
C GLY A 188 14.97 16.89 -11.10
N SER A 189 16.10 17.53 -10.73
CA SER A 189 16.10 18.48 -9.61
C SER A 189 15.32 19.77 -9.95
N PRO A 190 14.88 20.57 -8.96
CA PRO A 190 14.29 21.89 -9.21
C PRO A 190 15.13 22.79 -10.12
N ARG A 191 16.45 22.71 -9.99
CA ARG A 191 17.37 23.45 -10.87
C ARG A 191 17.27 22.98 -12.32
N MET A 192 17.07 21.67 -12.54
CA MET A 192 16.85 21.14 -13.89
C MET A 192 15.51 21.58 -14.46
N ALA A 193 14.45 21.58 -13.64
CA ALA A 193 13.14 22.09 -14.04
C ALA A 193 13.21 23.56 -14.45
N GLU A 194 13.90 24.42 -13.69
CA GLU A 194 14.13 25.80 -14.05
C GLU A 194 14.92 25.95 -15.36
N MET A 195 15.96 25.14 -15.56
CA MET A 195 16.79 25.22 -16.77
C MET A 195 16.10 24.71 -18.05
N VAL A 196 15.28 23.65 -17.93
CA VAL A 196 14.70 22.96 -19.11
C VAL A 196 13.34 23.52 -19.50
N ILE A 197 12.49 23.80 -18.52
CA ILE A 197 11.10 24.23 -18.75
C ILE A 197 10.77 25.58 -18.10
N GLY A 198 11.73 26.25 -17.46
CA GLY A 198 11.54 27.55 -16.82
C GLY A 198 10.74 27.54 -15.54
N GLU A 199 10.46 26.37 -14.95
CA GLU A 199 9.66 26.22 -13.74
C GLU A 199 10.51 26.43 -12.49
N LYS A 200 10.13 27.43 -11.68
CA LYS A 200 10.73 27.69 -10.36
C LYS A 200 9.87 27.05 -9.28
N VAL A 201 10.37 26.01 -8.67
CA VAL A 201 9.66 25.21 -7.69
C VAL A 201 10.62 24.76 -6.58
N SER A 202 10.14 24.59 -5.36
CA SER A 202 10.92 23.98 -4.27
C SER A 202 11.00 22.46 -4.45
N LEU A 203 12.01 21.83 -3.83
CA LEU A 203 12.13 20.38 -3.85
C LEU A 203 10.95 19.71 -3.12
N GLU A 204 10.52 20.28 -2.01
CA GLU A 204 9.40 19.76 -1.21
C GLU A 204 8.09 19.78 -2.02
N GLU A 205 7.84 20.85 -2.75
CA GLU A 205 6.65 20.99 -3.59
C GLU A 205 6.67 20.03 -4.81
N MET A 206 7.84 19.87 -5.43
CA MET A 206 7.98 19.05 -6.65
C MET A 206 8.10 17.56 -6.37
N GLY A 207 8.76 17.15 -5.29
CA GLY A 207 9.10 15.76 -5.03
C GLY A 207 9.29 15.41 -3.55
N GLY A 208 8.76 16.22 -2.63
CA GLY A 208 8.83 15.97 -1.19
C GLY A 208 7.93 14.84 -0.73
N ALA A 209 8.17 14.38 0.50
CA ALA A 209 7.49 13.24 1.08
C ALA A 209 5.95 13.43 1.15
N ARG A 210 5.51 14.60 1.59
CA ARG A 210 4.08 14.91 1.71
C ARG A 210 3.38 14.94 0.35
N MET A 211 4.03 15.52 -0.67
CA MET A 211 3.48 15.51 -2.03
C MET A 211 3.29 14.08 -2.54
N HIS A 212 4.28 13.21 -2.35
CA HIS A 212 4.17 11.82 -2.77
C HIS A 212 3.17 11.00 -1.97
N ALA A 213 3.02 11.28 -0.67
CA ALA A 213 2.05 10.59 0.18
C ALA A 213 0.60 11.05 -0.04
N SER A 214 0.36 12.28 -0.53
CA SER A 214 -1.00 12.85 -0.61
C SER A 214 -1.49 13.16 -2.02
N VAL A 215 -0.58 13.37 -2.99
CA VAL A 215 -0.93 13.80 -4.35
C VAL A 215 -0.59 12.75 -5.39
N SER A 216 0.67 12.28 -5.46
CA SER A 216 1.06 11.28 -6.45
C SER A 216 0.70 9.85 -6.06
N GLY A 217 0.43 9.61 -4.77
CA GLY A 217 0.10 8.29 -4.25
C GLY A 217 1.27 7.29 -4.26
N LEU A 218 2.51 7.75 -4.46
CA LEU A 218 3.67 6.87 -4.46
C LEU A 218 4.13 6.53 -3.03
N GLY A 219 4.02 7.49 -2.09
CA GLY A 219 4.27 7.24 -0.66
C GLY A 219 3.11 6.49 -0.01
N ASP A 220 3.42 5.39 0.66
CA ASP A 220 2.43 4.56 1.36
C ASP A 220 2.24 4.98 2.82
N ALA A 221 3.30 5.49 3.45
CA ALA A 221 3.26 6.05 4.81
C ALA A 221 4.16 7.29 4.89
N LEU A 222 3.69 8.31 5.62
CA LEU A 222 4.43 9.53 5.93
C LEU A 222 4.66 9.59 7.43
N LEU A 223 5.92 9.51 7.85
CA LEU A 223 6.31 9.47 9.27
C LEU A 223 7.14 10.70 9.62
N PRO A 224 7.04 11.20 10.86
CA PRO A 224 7.70 12.45 11.27
C PRO A 224 9.21 12.33 11.38
N ASP A 225 9.72 11.13 11.69
CA ASP A 225 11.15 10.87 11.88
C ASP A 225 11.57 9.45 11.46
N GLU A 226 12.87 9.18 11.56
CA GLU A 226 13.46 7.93 11.11
C GLU A 226 13.16 6.75 12.04
N GLU A 227 13.07 6.98 13.36
CA GLU A 227 12.74 5.95 14.34
C GLU A 227 11.30 5.46 14.15
N GLU A 228 10.35 6.37 13.98
CA GLU A 228 8.96 6.00 13.70
C GLU A 228 8.79 5.32 12.34
N ALA A 229 9.55 5.75 11.33
CA ALA A 229 9.56 5.10 10.02
C ALA A 229 10.07 3.65 10.10
N ILE A 230 11.12 3.39 10.87
CA ILE A 230 11.64 2.04 11.11
C ILE A 230 10.65 1.21 11.93
N ALA A 231 10.04 1.78 12.96
CA ALA A 231 9.01 1.09 13.76
C ALA A 231 7.79 0.72 12.90
N TRP A 232 7.34 1.62 12.03
CA TRP A 232 6.25 1.35 11.09
C TRP A 232 6.62 0.21 10.12
N ALA A 233 7.85 0.20 9.59
CA ALA A 233 8.33 -0.85 8.70
C ALA A 233 8.36 -2.23 9.39
N ARG A 234 8.75 -2.29 10.67
CA ARG A 234 8.71 -3.51 11.48
C ARG A 234 7.26 -3.98 11.69
N ARG A 235 6.32 -3.08 11.98
CA ARG A 235 4.89 -3.40 12.10
C ARG A 235 4.33 -3.94 10.79
N TYR A 236 4.62 -3.30 9.66
CA TYR A 236 4.23 -3.78 8.34
C TYR A 236 4.79 -5.18 8.08
N PHE A 237 6.08 -5.39 8.32
CA PHE A 237 6.72 -6.69 8.13
C PHE A 237 6.14 -7.79 9.01
N ALA A 238 5.70 -7.48 10.24
CA ALA A 238 5.04 -8.43 11.13
C ALA A 238 3.67 -8.92 10.58
N LEU A 239 3.06 -8.17 9.66
CA LEU A 239 1.81 -8.53 8.97
C LEU A 239 2.07 -9.23 7.62
N MET A 240 3.30 -9.26 7.13
CA MET A 240 3.64 -9.88 5.84
C MET A 240 4.21 -11.30 6.02
N PRO A 241 4.01 -12.21 5.06
CA PRO A 241 4.66 -13.52 5.08
C PRO A 241 6.16 -13.40 4.77
N GLN A 242 6.87 -14.53 4.88
CA GLN A 242 8.28 -14.60 4.49
C GLN A 242 8.46 -14.51 2.97
N ASN A 243 7.57 -15.12 2.22
CA ASN A 243 7.51 -15.12 0.75
C ASN A 243 6.13 -15.62 0.29
N PHE A 244 5.92 -15.65 -1.02
CA PHE A 244 4.65 -16.03 -1.64
C PHE A 244 4.17 -17.47 -1.38
N ARG A 245 5.04 -18.36 -0.87
CA ARG A 245 4.70 -19.78 -0.62
C ARG A 245 3.93 -19.99 0.68
N ALA A 246 3.96 -19.00 1.58
CA ALA A 246 3.30 -19.05 2.87
C ALA A 246 2.37 -17.86 3.05
N GLY A 247 1.33 -18.02 3.85
CA GLY A 247 0.57 -16.89 4.36
C GLY A 247 1.27 -16.23 5.55
N PRO A 248 0.80 -15.05 5.99
CA PRO A 248 1.28 -14.40 7.21
C PRO A 248 1.09 -15.30 8.44
N ALA A 249 1.99 -15.12 9.41
CA ALA A 249 1.92 -15.87 10.65
C ALA A 249 0.63 -15.53 11.45
N VAL A 250 -0.08 -16.56 11.90
CA VAL A 250 -1.18 -16.41 12.86
C VAL A 250 -0.59 -16.25 14.25
N VAL A 251 -1.09 -15.28 14.99
CA VAL A 251 -0.67 -14.99 16.38
C VAL A 251 -1.83 -15.19 17.36
N ALA A 252 -1.57 -15.03 18.65
CA ALA A 252 -2.65 -15.02 19.64
C ALA A 252 -3.66 -13.91 19.32
N ALA A 253 -4.94 -14.25 19.36
CA ALA A 253 -6.02 -13.30 19.13
C ALA A 253 -6.10 -12.24 20.23
N ALA A 254 -6.41 -11.01 19.83
CA ALA A 254 -6.78 -9.95 20.77
C ALA A 254 -8.26 -9.57 20.57
N PRO A 255 -8.95 -9.06 21.60
CA PRO A 255 -10.30 -8.51 21.42
C PRO A 255 -10.25 -7.26 20.53
N PRO A 256 -11.35 -6.89 19.87
CA PRO A 256 -11.46 -5.61 19.19
C PRO A 256 -11.62 -4.47 20.20
N VAL A 257 -11.49 -3.23 19.76
CA VAL A 257 -11.92 -2.09 20.56
C VAL A 257 -13.41 -2.20 20.88
N ALA A 258 -13.76 -2.08 22.15
CA ALA A 258 -15.16 -2.21 22.59
C ALA A 258 -16.00 -1.03 22.05
N LYS A 259 -16.82 -1.25 21.03
CA LYS A 259 -17.69 -0.26 20.39
C LYS A 259 -19.09 -0.81 20.19
N ASP A 260 -20.10 0.04 20.32
CA ASP A 260 -21.49 -0.29 19.96
C ASP A 260 -21.67 -0.08 18.45
N LEU A 261 -21.36 -1.11 17.67
CA LEU A 261 -21.38 -1.05 16.21
C LEU A 261 -22.77 -0.71 15.65
N ALA A 262 -23.84 -1.10 16.36
CA ALA A 262 -25.20 -0.79 15.92
C ALA A 262 -25.50 0.71 16.01
N LYS A 263 -24.97 1.41 17.02
CA LYS A 263 -25.13 2.87 17.15
C LYS A 263 -24.19 3.66 16.26
N LEU A 264 -23.05 3.08 15.90
CA LEU A 264 -22.05 3.72 15.06
C LEU A 264 -22.56 3.96 13.63
N ILE A 265 -23.33 3.01 13.09
CA ILE A 265 -23.80 3.04 11.70
C ILE A 265 -25.16 3.76 11.64
N PRO A 266 -25.25 4.98 11.08
CA PRO A 266 -26.51 5.69 10.99
C PRO A 266 -27.51 4.94 10.08
N GLU A 267 -28.76 4.84 10.52
CA GLU A 267 -29.86 4.31 9.70
C GLU A 267 -30.10 5.15 8.44
N ASN A 268 -29.97 6.48 8.57
CA ASN A 268 -30.07 7.37 7.41
C ASN A 268 -28.79 7.30 6.59
N GLN A 269 -28.88 6.69 5.41
CA GLN A 269 -27.75 6.46 4.50
C GLN A 269 -27.09 7.73 3.95
N ASN A 270 -27.72 8.90 4.10
CA ASN A 270 -27.17 10.18 3.70
C ASN A 270 -26.32 10.84 4.80
N LEU A 271 -26.35 10.31 6.03
CA LEU A 271 -25.49 10.78 7.10
C LEU A 271 -24.12 10.12 6.98
N PRO A 272 -23.04 10.92 7.02
CA PRO A 272 -21.69 10.37 7.06
C PRO A 272 -21.40 9.69 8.41
N PHE A 273 -20.50 8.73 8.41
CA PHE A 273 -19.85 8.20 9.61
C PHE A 273 -18.41 7.82 9.27
N ASP A 274 -17.57 7.68 10.29
CA ASP A 274 -16.18 7.29 10.10
C ASP A 274 -16.06 5.75 10.05
N MET A 275 -15.65 5.22 8.90
CA MET A 275 -15.49 3.79 8.71
C MET A 275 -14.33 3.20 9.54
N HIS A 276 -13.35 4.01 9.96
CA HIS A 276 -12.28 3.55 10.86
C HIS A 276 -12.85 3.05 12.18
N GLU A 277 -13.91 3.69 12.69
CA GLU A 277 -14.58 3.26 13.91
C GLU A 277 -15.18 1.84 13.79
N LEU A 278 -15.71 1.51 12.62
CA LEU A 278 -16.20 0.15 12.34
C LEU A 278 -15.04 -0.84 12.22
N VAL A 279 -13.97 -0.46 11.53
CA VAL A 279 -12.76 -1.30 11.40
C VAL A 279 -12.20 -1.63 12.77
N ASP A 280 -12.00 -0.63 13.65
CA ASP A 280 -11.50 -0.84 15.01
C ASP A 280 -12.37 -1.76 15.85
N GLY A 281 -13.68 -1.70 15.67
CA GLY A 281 -14.62 -2.58 16.35
C GLY A 281 -14.68 -4.01 15.78
N LEU A 282 -14.04 -4.24 14.62
CA LEU A 282 -14.00 -5.56 13.98
C LEU A 282 -12.67 -6.27 14.17
N VAL A 283 -11.54 -5.56 14.02
CA VAL A 283 -10.20 -6.15 14.02
C VAL A 283 -9.62 -6.24 15.43
N ASP A 284 -8.56 -7.01 15.60
CA ASP A 284 -7.83 -7.10 16.86
C ASP A 284 -7.26 -5.72 17.22
N GLU A 285 -7.46 -5.28 18.46
CA GLU A 285 -7.07 -3.94 18.93
C GLU A 285 -5.60 -3.61 18.60
N GLY A 286 -5.38 -2.43 18.01
CA GLY A 286 -4.06 -1.93 17.63
C GLY A 286 -3.39 -2.66 16.45
N SER A 287 -4.09 -3.61 15.82
CA SER A 287 -3.53 -4.38 14.69
C SER A 287 -3.69 -3.69 13.34
N PHE A 288 -4.63 -2.76 13.18
CA PHE A 288 -4.85 -2.08 11.92
C PHE A 288 -3.66 -1.19 11.54
N LEU A 289 -3.15 -1.38 10.33
CA LEU A 289 -2.09 -0.59 9.73
C LEU A 289 -2.57 -0.08 8.38
N GLU A 290 -3.01 1.17 8.35
CA GLU A 290 -3.47 1.81 7.12
C GLU A 290 -2.31 2.07 6.15
N ILE A 291 -2.57 1.89 4.86
CA ILE A 291 -1.64 2.14 3.76
C ILE A 291 -2.23 3.26 2.91
N LYS A 292 -1.42 4.27 2.55
CA LYS A 292 -1.85 5.45 1.77
C LYS A 292 -2.98 6.24 2.45
N GLU A 293 -2.90 6.41 3.76
CA GLU A 293 -3.90 7.16 4.54
C GLU A 293 -4.20 8.54 3.94
N LEU A 294 -3.17 9.27 3.52
CA LEU A 294 -3.30 10.63 2.96
C LEU A 294 -3.70 10.68 1.49
N TYR A 295 -3.64 9.56 0.77
CA TYR A 295 -3.98 9.49 -0.65
C TYR A 295 -5.33 8.84 -0.86
N ALA A 296 -6.20 9.49 -1.67
CA ALA A 296 -7.56 9.02 -1.93
C ALA A 296 -8.31 8.59 -0.65
N PRO A 297 -8.48 9.50 0.33
CA PRO A 297 -9.00 9.15 1.66
C PRO A 297 -10.49 8.75 1.67
N GLU A 298 -11.19 8.86 0.55
CA GLU A 298 -12.54 8.30 0.36
C GLU A 298 -12.56 6.77 0.33
N LEU A 299 -11.39 6.13 0.28
CA LEU A 299 -11.23 4.68 0.37
C LEU A 299 -10.09 4.35 1.33
N ILE A 300 -10.37 3.50 2.29
CA ILE A 300 -9.42 2.96 3.27
C ILE A 300 -8.87 1.64 2.76
N VAL A 301 -7.56 1.45 2.78
CA VAL A 301 -6.91 0.16 2.58
C VAL A 301 -5.85 -0.04 3.66
N GLY A 302 -5.75 -1.25 4.19
CA GLY A 302 -4.77 -1.54 5.23
C GLY A 302 -4.75 -3.01 5.63
N LEU A 303 -3.70 -3.40 6.31
CA LEU A 303 -3.55 -4.73 6.89
C LEU A 303 -4.01 -4.71 8.35
N ALA A 304 -4.69 -5.77 8.78
CA ALA A 304 -5.13 -5.93 10.16
C ALA A 304 -5.03 -7.39 10.60
N ARG A 305 -5.31 -7.65 11.87
CA ARG A 305 -5.55 -9.01 12.37
C ARG A 305 -7.01 -9.17 12.75
N LEU A 306 -7.58 -10.28 12.37
CA LEU A 306 -8.90 -10.70 12.76
C LEU A 306 -8.78 -12.08 13.43
N ASN A 307 -8.94 -12.10 14.75
CA ASN A 307 -8.68 -13.28 15.58
C ASN A 307 -7.26 -13.86 15.38
N GLY A 308 -6.25 -12.98 15.35
CA GLY A 308 -4.84 -13.33 15.17
C GLY A 308 -4.41 -13.58 13.73
N GLN A 309 -5.34 -13.81 12.80
CA GLN A 309 -5.05 -14.02 11.38
C GLN A 309 -4.98 -12.68 10.64
N VAL A 310 -3.98 -12.50 9.76
CA VAL A 310 -3.87 -11.28 8.95
C VAL A 310 -4.91 -11.26 7.86
N VAL A 311 -5.54 -10.10 7.66
CA VAL A 311 -6.49 -9.79 6.60
C VAL A 311 -6.17 -8.44 5.97
N GLY A 312 -6.48 -8.28 4.68
CA GLY A 312 -6.50 -7.00 4.00
C GLY A 312 -7.90 -6.39 4.08
N ILE A 313 -7.98 -5.15 4.55
CA ILE A 313 -9.23 -4.38 4.61
C ILE A 313 -9.29 -3.43 3.41
N VAL A 314 -10.42 -3.45 2.70
CA VAL A 314 -10.77 -2.48 1.66
C VAL A 314 -12.13 -1.90 2.01
N ALA A 315 -12.20 -0.63 2.40
CA ALA A 315 -13.42 -0.04 2.94
C ALA A 315 -13.70 1.34 2.34
N ASN A 316 -14.95 1.62 1.98
CA ASN A 316 -15.33 2.97 1.61
C ASN A 316 -15.40 3.86 2.86
N GLN A 317 -14.94 5.12 2.74
CA GLN A 317 -15.00 6.10 3.83
C GLN A 317 -16.13 7.12 3.60
N PRO A 318 -17.32 6.90 4.18
CA PRO A 318 -18.47 7.76 3.93
C PRO A 318 -18.31 9.21 4.43
N SER A 319 -17.42 9.43 5.41
CA SER A 319 -17.12 10.77 5.91
C SER A 319 -16.33 11.61 4.91
N VAL A 320 -15.71 10.97 3.91
CA VAL A 320 -14.95 11.64 2.85
C VAL A 320 -15.64 11.43 1.51
N LYS A 321 -16.15 12.50 0.92
CA LYS A 321 -16.84 12.48 -0.40
C LYS A 321 -17.92 11.40 -0.51
N GLY A 322 -18.53 10.98 0.61
CA GLY A 322 -19.56 9.95 0.65
C GLY A 322 -19.11 8.53 0.29
N GLY A 323 -17.82 8.24 0.28
CA GLY A 323 -17.27 6.94 -0.10
C GLY A 323 -17.35 6.64 -1.61
N VAL A 324 -17.55 7.66 -2.45
CA VAL A 324 -17.58 7.55 -3.92
C VAL A 324 -16.21 7.15 -4.45
N LEU A 325 -16.16 6.25 -5.44
CA LEU A 325 -14.91 5.84 -6.08
C LEU A 325 -14.47 6.83 -7.17
N PHE A 326 -13.21 7.21 -7.12
CA PHE A 326 -12.52 8.08 -8.09
C PHE A 326 -11.39 7.32 -8.78
N VAL A 327 -10.66 8.01 -9.66
CA VAL A 327 -9.48 7.48 -10.34
C VAL A 327 -8.44 7.00 -9.33
N ASP A 328 -8.07 7.87 -8.40
CA ASP A 328 -7.02 7.61 -7.42
C ASP A 328 -7.40 6.51 -6.43
N SER A 329 -8.65 6.50 -5.95
CA SER A 329 -9.12 5.42 -5.06
C SER A 329 -9.20 4.07 -5.78
N SER A 330 -9.50 4.07 -7.09
CA SER A 330 -9.46 2.85 -7.90
C SER A 330 -8.04 2.28 -8.01
N ASP A 331 -7.05 3.14 -8.23
CA ASP A 331 -5.63 2.72 -8.29
C ASP A 331 -5.09 2.27 -6.93
N LYS A 332 -5.44 3.00 -5.86
CA LYS A 332 -5.13 2.63 -4.48
C LYS A 332 -5.63 1.22 -4.15
N ALA A 333 -6.90 0.95 -4.41
CA ALA A 333 -7.50 -0.36 -4.14
C ALA A 333 -6.90 -1.47 -5.02
N ALA A 334 -6.76 -1.25 -6.32
CA ALA A 334 -6.23 -2.26 -7.24
C ALA A 334 -4.84 -2.74 -6.82
N ARG A 335 -3.93 -1.80 -6.52
CA ARG A 335 -2.59 -2.12 -6.05
C ARG A 335 -2.59 -2.90 -4.74
N PHE A 336 -3.44 -2.50 -3.79
CA PHE A 336 -3.54 -3.17 -2.49
C PHE A 336 -4.11 -4.59 -2.61
N ILE A 337 -5.12 -4.79 -3.46
CA ILE A 337 -5.70 -6.12 -3.72
C ILE A 337 -4.65 -7.05 -4.34
N TRP A 338 -3.89 -6.60 -5.33
CA TRP A 338 -2.79 -7.38 -5.91
C TRP A 338 -1.69 -7.70 -4.90
N LEU A 339 -1.38 -6.77 -3.99
CA LEU A 339 -0.43 -7.03 -2.89
C LEU A 339 -0.93 -8.17 -1.98
N CYS A 340 -2.18 -8.08 -1.54
CA CYS A 340 -2.78 -9.11 -0.68
C CYS A 340 -2.82 -10.48 -1.38
N ASP A 341 -3.22 -10.50 -2.66
CA ASP A 341 -3.28 -11.73 -3.44
C ASP A 341 -1.90 -12.37 -3.63
N ALA A 342 -0.88 -11.56 -3.95
CA ALA A 342 0.50 -12.03 -4.13
C ALA A 342 1.08 -12.69 -2.86
N PHE A 343 0.60 -12.31 -1.68
CA PHE A 343 1.14 -12.74 -0.39
C PHE A 343 0.14 -13.55 0.46
N ASN A 344 -0.87 -14.15 -0.17
CA ASN A 344 -1.84 -15.06 0.47
C ASN A 344 -2.59 -14.42 1.64
N ILE A 345 -2.95 -13.14 1.53
CA ILE A 345 -3.69 -12.39 2.55
C ILE A 345 -5.16 -12.33 2.17
N PRO A 346 -6.09 -12.94 2.93
CA PRO A 346 -7.52 -12.84 2.68
C PRO A 346 -8.01 -11.40 2.72
N LEU A 347 -9.04 -11.07 1.92
CA LEU A 347 -9.57 -9.72 1.75
C LEU A 347 -10.97 -9.60 2.38
N VAL A 348 -11.18 -8.53 3.14
CA VAL A 348 -12.48 -8.12 3.67
C VAL A 348 -12.84 -6.76 3.09
N PHE A 349 -13.93 -6.72 2.33
CA PHE A 349 -14.48 -5.51 1.74
C PHE A 349 -15.62 -5.00 2.61
N LEU A 350 -15.52 -3.76 3.11
CA LEU A 350 -16.58 -3.07 3.84
C LEU A 350 -17.22 -2.04 2.90
N SER A 351 -18.31 -2.43 2.26
CA SER A 351 -18.94 -1.65 1.20
C SER A 351 -19.97 -0.67 1.76
N ASP A 352 -19.74 0.63 1.55
CA ASP A 352 -20.71 1.71 1.68
C ASP A 352 -20.52 2.67 0.49
N VAL A 353 -20.78 2.16 -0.72
CA VAL A 353 -20.41 2.78 -1.99
C VAL A 353 -21.63 3.24 -2.78
N PRO A 354 -21.75 4.56 -3.05
CA PRO A 354 -22.80 5.08 -3.93
C PRO A 354 -22.50 4.87 -5.42
N GLY A 355 -21.30 4.38 -5.77
CA GLY A 355 -20.86 4.14 -7.14
C GLY A 355 -19.51 4.80 -7.45
N PHE A 356 -19.15 4.78 -8.72
CA PHE A 356 -18.07 5.60 -9.26
C PHE A 356 -18.53 7.04 -9.50
N MET A 357 -17.61 8.00 -9.36
CA MET A 357 -17.88 9.39 -9.68
C MET A 357 -18.16 9.55 -11.18
N ILE A 358 -19.11 10.41 -11.50
CA ILE A 358 -19.53 10.71 -12.87
C ILE A 358 -19.24 12.18 -13.23
N GLY A 359 -19.19 12.48 -14.50
CA GLY A 359 -19.04 13.84 -15.00
C GLY A 359 -17.76 14.07 -15.79
N THR A 360 -17.75 15.14 -16.56
CA THR A 360 -16.70 15.45 -17.57
C THR A 360 -15.28 15.42 -17.00
N LYS A 361 -15.07 15.86 -15.76
CA LYS A 361 -13.75 15.91 -15.13
C LYS A 361 -13.18 14.51 -14.97
N VAL A 362 -13.92 13.58 -14.36
CA VAL A 362 -13.44 12.23 -14.08
C VAL A 362 -13.42 11.36 -15.33
N GLU A 363 -14.33 11.57 -16.28
CA GLU A 363 -14.28 10.91 -17.59
C GLU A 363 -12.98 11.26 -18.33
N ARG A 364 -12.60 12.53 -18.35
CA ARG A 364 -11.33 12.98 -18.95
C ARG A 364 -10.09 12.46 -18.21
N GLN A 365 -10.19 12.17 -16.93
CA GLN A 365 -9.15 11.53 -16.14
C GLN A 365 -9.08 10.01 -16.40
N GLY A 366 -10.06 9.42 -17.08
CA GLY A 366 -10.10 8.01 -17.42
C GLY A 366 -10.73 7.13 -16.35
N ILE A 367 -11.80 7.60 -15.66
CA ILE A 367 -12.46 6.85 -14.59
C ILE A 367 -12.87 5.43 -15.01
N ILE A 368 -13.32 5.24 -16.27
CA ILE A 368 -13.70 3.91 -16.79
C ILE A 368 -12.46 2.99 -16.84
N ARG A 369 -11.31 3.48 -17.30
CA ARG A 369 -10.06 2.72 -17.37
C ARG A 369 -9.56 2.33 -15.98
N HIS A 370 -9.55 3.27 -15.04
CA HIS A 370 -9.09 3.04 -13.67
C HIS A 370 -10.08 2.19 -12.88
N GLY A 371 -11.39 2.37 -13.09
CA GLY A 371 -12.42 1.49 -12.54
C GLY A 371 -12.28 0.05 -13.07
N ALA A 372 -12.01 -0.12 -14.37
CA ALA A 372 -11.73 -1.43 -14.95
C ALA A 372 -10.48 -2.08 -14.35
N LYS A 373 -9.43 -1.29 -14.01
CA LYS A 373 -8.24 -1.77 -13.30
C LYS A 373 -8.60 -2.34 -11.92
N LEU A 374 -9.40 -1.62 -11.14
CA LEU A 374 -9.87 -2.10 -9.84
C LEU A 374 -10.69 -3.39 -9.96
N ILE A 375 -11.65 -3.42 -10.89
CA ILE A 375 -12.47 -4.61 -11.15
C ILE A 375 -11.62 -5.79 -11.64
N THR A 376 -10.56 -5.53 -12.41
CA THR A 376 -9.58 -6.56 -12.80
C THR A 376 -8.88 -7.14 -11.58
N ALA A 377 -8.37 -6.30 -10.67
CA ALA A 377 -7.70 -6.77 -9.46
C ALA A 377 -8.64 -7.63 -8.59
N VAL A 378 -9.88 -7.20 -8.40
CA VAL A 378 -10.91 -7.99 -7.67
C VAL A 378 -11.16 -9.33 -8.34
N SER A 379 -11.23 -9.36 -9.67
CA SER A 379 -11.53 -10.57 -10.46
C SER A 379 -10.35 -11.55 -10.51
N GLU A 380 -9.12 -11.03 -10.50
CA GLU A 380 -7.90 -11.84 -10.53
C GLU A 380 -7.51 -12.40 -9.16
N ALA A 381 -7.96 -11.77 -8.07
CA ALA A 381 -7.62 -12.19 -6.72
C ALA A 381 -8.07 -13.63 -6.44
N THR A 382 -7.11 -14.45 -6.04
CA THR A 382 -7.27 -15.89 -5.76
C THR A 382 -7.45 -16.19 -4.28
N VAL A 383 -7.12 -15.25 -3.41
CA VAL A 383 -7.32 -15.35 -1.96
C VAL A 383 -8.80 -15.27 -1.59
N PRO A 384 -9.21 -15.82 -0.43
CA PRO A 384 -10.56 -15.65 0.09
C PRO A 384 -10.97 -14.19 0.15
N LYS A 385 -12.15 -13.85 -0.38
CA LYS A 385 -12.74 -12.50 -0.38
C LYS A 385 -14.08 -12.55 0.35
N TYR A 386 -14.32 -11.57 1.21
CA TYR A 386 -15.59 -11.38 1.92
C TYR A 386 -16.13 -10.00 1.62
N CYS A 387 -17.34 -9.91 1.09
CA CYS A 387 -18.03 -8.64 0.84
C CYS A 387 -19.05 -8.41 1.96
N VAL A 388 -18.87 -7.33 2.72
CA VAL A 388 -19.84 -6.87 3.72
C VAL A 388 -20.49 -5.60 3.21
N VAL A 389 -21.78 -5.66 2.90
CA VAL A 389 -22.55 -4.47 2.53
C VAL A 389 -23.04 -3.81 3.81
N VAL A 390 -22.38 -2.70 4.19
CA VAL A 390 -22.64 -1.99 5.44
C VAL A 390 -23.95 -1.19 5.35
N ARG A 391 -24.11 -0.35 4.32
CA ARG A 391 -25.34 0.39 4.06
C ARG A 391 -25.77 0.37 2.60
N LYS A 392 -24.87 0.71 1.67
CA LYS A 392 -25.19 0.81 0.24
C LYS A 392 -24.08 0.21 -0.62
N ALA A 393 -24.50 -0.41 -1.71
CA ALA A 393 -23.62 -0.88 -2.77
C ALA A 393 -24.33 -0.68 -4.10
N TYR A 394 -24.04 0.45 -4.78
CA TYR A 394 -24.76 0.84 -5.98
C TYR A 394 -23.92 0.71 -7.25
N GLY A 395 -24.57 0.24 -8.32
CA GLY A 395 -24.02 0.13 -9.66
C GLY A 395 -22.72 -0.66 -9.71
N ALA A 396 -21.76 -0.20 -10.51
CA ALA A 396 -20.44 -0.82 -10.62
C ALA A 396 -19.59 -0.68 -9.33
N GLY A 397 -20.00 0.14 -8.36
CA GLY A 397 -19.42 0.16 -7.03
C GLY A 397 -19.51 -1.19 -6.33
N LEU A 398 -20.65 -1.89 -6.46
CA LEU A 398 -20.81 -3.26 -5.97
C LEU A 398 -19.76 -4.22 -6.56
N TYR A 399 -19.45 -4.05 -7.85
CA TYR A 399 -18.45 -4.88 -8.56
C TYR A 399 -17.05 -4.60 -8.03
N ALA A 400 -16.71 -3.34 -7.85
CA ALA A 400 -15.43 -2.88 -7.32
C ALA A 400 -15.18 -3.32 -5.87
N MET A 401 -16.25 -3.53 -5.09
CA MET A 401 -16.19 -3.98 -3.70
C MET A 401 -16.45 -5.48 -3.55
N ALA A 402 -16.07 -6.28 -4.55
CA ALA A 402 -16.19 -7.74 -4.57
C ALA A 402 -17.60 -8.26 -4.30
N GLY A 403 -18.63 -7.63 -4.90
CA GLY A 403 -20.01 -8.08 -4.77
C GLY A 403 -20.24 -9.51 -5.30
N PRO A 404 -21.47 -10.06 -5.19
CA PRO A 404 -21.76 -11.49 -5.40
C PRO A 404 -21.25 -12.09 -6.71
N ALA A 405 -21.27 -11.29 -7.79
CA ALA A 405 -20.82 -11.76 -9.12
C ALA A 405 -19.29 -11.91 -9.25
N PHE A 406 -18.50 -11.48 -8.24
CA PHE A 406 -17.04 -11.50 -8.27
C PHE A 406 -16.45 -12.61 -7.38
N ALA A 407 -17.24 -13.65 -7.17
CA ALA A 407 -16.86 -14.87 -6.45
C ALA A 407 -16.23 -14.61 -5.06
N PRO A 408 -16.86 -13.81 -4.19
CA PRO A 408 -16.49 -13.81 -2.77
C PRO A 408 -16.83 -15.15 -2.13
N GLU A 409 -16.16 -15.52 -1.04
CA GLU A 409 -16.55 -16.66 -0.22
C GLU A 409 -17.91 -16.44 0.46
N ALA A 410 -18.24 -15.19 0.74
CA ALA A 410 -19.58 -14.76 1.17
C ALA A 410 -19.83 -13.29 0.87
N THR A 411 -21.10 -12.98 0.56
CA THR A 411 -21.66 -11.64 0.58
C THR A 411 -22.58 -11.50 1.78
N ILE A 412 -22.17 -10.71 2.76
CA ILE A 412 -22.87 -10.46 4.01
C ILE A 412 -23.49 -9.07 3.95
N ALA A 413 -24.71 -8.91 4.40
CA ALA A 413 -25.35 -7.61 4.50
C ALA A 413 -25.68 -7.25 5.95
N LEU A 414 -25.56 -5.98 6.33
CA LEU A 414 -26.13 -5.50 7.58
C LEU A 414 -27.64 -5.22 7.39
N PRO A 415 -28.46 -5.20 8.47
CA PRO A 415 -29.94 -5.13 8.37
C PRO A 415 -30.48 -3.95 7.59
N GLY A 416 -29.76 -2.80 7.53
CA GLY A 416 -30.14 -1.60 6.78
C GLY A 416 -29.52 -1.49 5.38
N ALA A 417 -28.86 -2.55 4.92
CA ALA A 417 -28.14 -2.52 3.65
C ALA A 417 -29.07 -2.45 2.43
N GLN A 418 -28.59 -1.85 1.34
CA GLN A 418 -29.26 -1.75 0.05
C GLN A 418 -28.30 -2.06 -1.08
N ILE A 419 -28.75 -2.91 -2.00
CA ILE A 419 -28.00 -3.24 -3.22
C ILE A 419 -28.91 -2.88 -4.41
N ALA A 420 -28.42 -2.04 -5.32
CA ALA A 420 -29.21 -1.58 -6.46
C ALA A 420 -28.32 -1.09 -7.60
N VAL A 421 -28.92 -0.88 -8.77
CA VAL A 421 -28.26 -0.21 -9.90
C VAL A 421 -27.92 1.24 -9.54
N MET A 422 -28.82 1.92 -8.83
CA MET A 422 -28.63 3.29 -8.33
C MET A 422 -29.52 3.53 -7.11
N GLY A 423 -29.22 4.55 -6.33
CA GLY A 423 -30.03 4.91 -5.15
C GLY A 423 -31.44 5.37 -5.53
N PRO A 424 -32.42 5.25 -4.59
CA PRO A 424 -33.85 5.53 -4.86
C PRO A 424 -34.14 6.92 -5.49
N GLU A 425 -33.39 7.93 -5.03
CA GLU A 425 -33.56 9.30 -5.55
C GLU A 425 -33.15 9.43 -7.03
N ALA A 426 -32.03 8.81 -7.40
CA ALA A 426 -31.54 8.81 -8.77
C ALA A 426 -32.42 7.92 -9.67
N ALA A 427 -32.87 6.76 -9.17
CA ALA A 427 -33.68 5.80 -9.90
C ALA A 427 -35.00 6.40 -10.33
N VAL A 428 -35.76 7.04 -9.40
CA VAL A 428 -37.07 7.68 -9.70
C VAL A 428 -36.91 8.80 -10.73
N ASN A 429 -35.87 9.62 -10.59
CA ASN A 429 -35.58 10.66 -11.56
C ASN A 429 -35.18 10.10 -12.93
N ALA A 430 -34.39 9.04 -12.99
CA ALA A 430 -34.00 8.46 -14.27
C ALA A 430 -35.15 7.81 -15.03
N VAL A 431 -36.04 7.11 -14.33
CA VAL A 431 -37.16 6.37 -14.95
C VAL A 431 -38.32 7.26 -15.23
N HIS A 432 -38.68 8.18 -14.33
CA HIS A 432 -39.91 8.95 -14.38
C HIS A 432 -39.71 10.43 -14.72
N PHE A 433 -38.54 10.86 -15.20
CA PHE A 433 -38.21 12.26 -15.45
C PHE A 433 -39.29 12.99 -16.27
N ASN A 434 -39.69 12.47 -17.43
CA ASN A 434 -40.67 13.09 -18.31
C ASN A 434 -42.05 13.16 -17.65
N HIS A 435 -42.47 12.06 -17.02
CA HIS A 435 -43.77 12.03 -16.34
C HIS A 435 -43.84 13.03 -15.17
N ILE A 436 -42.76 13.14 -14.38
CA ILE A 436 -42.66 14.15 -13.31
C ILE A 436 -42.80 15.58 -13.86
N GLN A 437 -42.22 15.86 -15.04
CA GLN A 437 -42.34 17.19 -15.66
C GLN A 437 -43.77 17.49 -16.15
N GLU A 438 -44.52 16.48 -16.59
CA GLU A 438 -45.91 16.58 -17.06
C GLU A 438 -46.91 16.77 -15.91
N LEU A 439 -46.61 16.30 -14.69
CA LEU A 439 -47.45 16.43 -13.52
C LEU A 439 -47.55 17.90 -13.04
N PRO A 440 -48.71 18.31 -12.52
CA PRO A 440 -48.87 19.57 -11.82
C PRO A 440 -47.84 19.70 -10.69
N PRO A 441 -47.21 20.89 -10.48
CA PRO A 441 -46.18 21.05 -9.45
C PRO A 441 -46.60 20.60 -8.05
N ALA A 442 -47.85 20.71 -7.67
CA ALA A 442 -48.40 20.28 -6.37
C ALA A 442 -48.47 18.75 -6.22
N GLU A 443 -48.52 17.98 -7.30
CA GLU A 443 -48.66 16.52 -7.28
C GLU A 443 -47.28 15.82 -7.34
N ARG A 444 -46.24 16.50 -7.87
CA ARG A 444 -44.88 15.95 -8.04
C ARG A 444 -44.30 15.34 -6.78
N PRO A 445 -44.34 16.00 -5.59
CA PRO A 445 -43.76 15.44 -4.38
C PRO A 445 -44.43 14.14 -3.94
N ALA A 446 -45.75 14.05 -4.04
CA ALA A 446 -46.51 12.84 -3.67
C ALA A 446 -46.13 11.66 -4.59
N PHE A 447 -46.08 11.89 -5.90
CA PHE A 447 -45.67 10.89 -6.87
C PHE A 447 -44.23 10.41 -6.65
N ILE A 448 -43.30 11.35 -6.55
CA ILE A 448 -41.88 11.03 -6.30
C ILE A 448 -41.71 10.19 -5.03
N ASN A 449 -42.40 10.54 -3.94
CA ASN A 449 -42.33 9.79 -2.70
C ASN A 449 -42.92 8.39 -2.80
N ALA A 450 -44.04 8.22 -3.51
CA ALA A 450 -44.66 6.93 -3.76
C ALA A 450 -43.72 6.00 -4.56
N GLU A 451 -43.13 6.52 -5.65
CA GLU A 451 -42.21 5.75 -6.48
C GLU A 451 -40.89 5.40 -5.73
N ARG A 452 -40.38 6.32 -4.91
CA ARG A 452 -39.21 6.03 -4.03
C ARG A 452 -39.54 4.92 -3.02
N GLN A 453 -40.74 4.93 -2.46
CA GLN A 453 -41.15 3.90 -1.51
C GLN A 453 -41.31 2.53 -2.19
N SER A 454 -41.88 2.49 -3.38
CA SER A 454 -41.98 1.29 -4.21
C SER A 454 -40.58 0.73 -4.52
N TYR A 455 -39.71 1.60 -5.01
CA TYR A 455 -38.33 1.19 -5.33
C TYR A 455 -37.57 0.65 -4.12
N ARG A 456 -37.77 1.25 -2.92
CA ARG A 456 -37.15 0.73 -1.68
C ARG A 456 -37.63 -0.65 -1.29
N GLN A 457 -38.85 -1.02 -1.61
CA GLN A 457 -39.37 -2.38 -1.39
C GLN A 457 -38.68 -3.40 -2.31
N ASP A 458 -38.39 -2.99 -3.55
CA ASP A 458 -37.69 -3.85 -4.51
C ASP A 458 -36.25 -4.14 -4.14
N ILE A 459 -35.57 -3.21 -3.44
CA ILE A 459 -34.20 -3.34 -2.97
C ILE A 459 -34.08 -3.69 -1.47
N ASP A 460 -35.18 -4.15 -0.85
CA ASP A 460 -35.16 -4.62 0.55
C ASP A 460 -34.21 -5.79 0.70
N ILE A 461 -33.28 -5.69 1.66
CA ILE A 461 -32.22 -6.68 1.83
C ILE A 461 -32.74 -8.08 2.16
N ARG A 462 -33.88 -8.21 2.81
CA ARG A 462 -34.50 -9.51 3.12
C ARG A 462 -35.06 -10.16 1.86
N ARG A 463 -35.61 -9.36 0.93
CA ARG A 463 -35.99 -9.86 -0.39
C ARG A 463 -34.77 -10.39 -1.14
N LEU A 464 -33.70 -9.61 -1.20
CA LEU A 464 -32.45 -10.02 -1.86
C LEU A 464 -31.86 -11.28 -1.22
N ALA A 465 -31.91 -11.40 0.09
CA ALA A 465 -31.47 -12.62 0.80
C ALA A 465 -32.38 -13.82 0.48
N SER A 466 -33.70 -13.62 0.38
CA SER A 466 -34.62 -14.70 0.01
C SER A 466 -34.40 -15.22 -1.42
N GLU A 467 -33.82 -14.40 -2.28
CA GLU A 467 -33.44 -14.73 -3.66
C GLU A 467 -31.98 -15.20 -3.76
N LEU A 468 -31.28 -15.43 -2.63
CA LEU A 468 -29.88 -15.87 -2.54
C LEU A 468 -28.88 -14.91 -3.21
N ILE A 469 -29.18 -13.61 -3.24
CA ILE A 469 -28.26 -12.58 -3.74
C ILE A 469 -27.21 -12.24 -2.66
N VAL A 470 -27.58 -12.31 -1.38
CA VAL A 470 -26.67 -12.25 -0.25
C VAL A 470 -26.77 -13.54 0.56
N ASP A 471 -25.65 -13.96 1.13
CA ASP A 471 -25.56 -15.25 1.85
C ASP A 471 -26.14 -15.16 3.27
N ASP A 472 -26.08 -13.96 3.88
CA ASP A 472 -26.64 -13.75 5.21
C ASP A 472 -26.92 -12.27 5.48
N ILE A 473 -27.84 -12.01 6.43
CA ILE A 473 -28.06 -10.69 7.02
C ILE A 473 -27.63 -10.76 8.48
N VAL A 474 -26.50 -10.14 8.80
CA VAL A 474 -25.85 -10.25 10.09
C VAL A 474 -25.99 -8.94 10.88
N PRO A 475 -26.50 -8.95 12.12
CA PRO A 475 -26.47 -7.78 12.98
C PRO A 475 -25.04 -7.28 13.22
N PRO A 476 -24.81 -5.95 13.28
CA PRO A 476 -23.47 -5.37 13.40
C PRO A 476 -22.66 -5.96 14.57
N GLU A 477 -23.27 -6.21 15.72
CA GLU A 477 -22.66 -6.80 16.91
C GLU A 477 -22.16 -8.23 16.72
N ASN A 478 -22.67 -8.96 15.73
CA ASN A 478 -22.29 -10.34 15.42
C ASN A 478 -21.32 -10.43 14.22
N LEU A 479 -21.06 -9.32 13.54
CA LEU A 479 -20.29 -9.31 12.29
C LEU A 479 -18.88 -9.86 12.45
N ARG A 480 -18.17 -9.45 13.52
CA ARG A 480 -16.82 -9.97 13.80
C ARG A 480 -16.82 -11.49 13.92
N ASP A 481 -17.71 -12.05 14.75
CA ASP A 481 -17.77 -13.49 15.00
C ASP A 481 -18.14 -14.26 13.74
N ASP A 482 -19.00 -13.72 12.90
CA ASP A 482 -19.35 -14.32 11.61
C ASP A 482 -18.15 -14.36 10.68
N LEU A 483 -17.44 -13.24 10.51
CA LEU A 483 -16.22 -13.17 9.69
C LEU A 483 -15.13 -14.11 10.20
N VAL A 484 -14.91 -14.20 11.52
CA VAL A 484 -13.92 -15.12 12.12
C VAL A 484 -14.26 -16.57 11.78
N ARG A 485 -15.54 -16.99 11.90
CA ARG A 485 -15.95 -18.35 11.55
C ARG A 485 -15.76 -18.67 10.08
N ARG A 486 -16.10 -17.72 9.19
CA ARG A 486 -15.95 -17.89 7.74
C ARG A 486 -14.47 -17.95 7.31
N LEU A 487 -13.63 -17.07 7.86
CA LEU A 487 -12.17 -17.11 7.66
C LEU A 487 -11.58 -18.45 8.12
N GLY A 488 -11.98 -18.93 9.28
CA GLY A 488 -11.54 -20.25 9.79
C GLY A 488 -11.97 -21.42 8.90
N ALA A 489 -13.15 -21.34 8.28
CA ALA A 489 -13.65 -22.36 7.35
C ALA A 489 -12.93 -22.35 5.99
N ALA A 490 -12.59 -21.18 5.48
CA ALA A 490 -11.86 -21.06 4.21
C ALA A 490 -10.39 -21.50 4.31
N GLY A 491 -9.79 -21.34 5.50
CA GLY A 491 -8.37 -21.67 5.73
C GLY A 491 -7.45 -20.88 4.81
N SER A 492 -6.39 -21.53 4.32
CA SER A 492 -5.42 -20.96 3.36
C SER A 492 -5.76 -21.31 1.90
N ARG A 493 -7.04 -21.53 1.59
CA ARG A 493 -7.46 -21.89 0.24
C ARG A 493 -7.16 -20.73 -0.74
N THR A 494 -6.56 -21.07 -1.88
CA THR A 494 -6.47 -20.19 -3.04
C THR A 494 -7.25 -20.80 -4.22
N VAL A 495 -7.92 -19.95 -4.98
CA VAL A 495 -8.63 -20.36 -6.19
C VAL A 495 -7.62 -20.45 -7.34
N GLN A 496 -7.57 -21.59 -8.04
CA GLN A 496 -6.72 -21.71 -9.22
C GLN A 496 -7.32 -20.91 -10.37
N GLN A 497 -6.53 -19.99 -10.91
CA GLN A 497 -6.87 -19.28 -12.14
C GLN A 497 -6.62 -20.17 -13.37
N PRO A 498 -7.35 -19.98 -14.48
CA PRO A 498 -7.01 -20.62 -15.74
C PRO A 498 -5.57 -20.32 -16.14
N PRO A 499 -4.84 -21.31 -16.71
CA PRO A 499 -3.45 -21.12 -17.13
C PRO A 499 -3.32 -19.97 -18.13
N LYS A 500 -2.53 -18.96 -17.78
CA LYS A 500 -2.16 -17.84 -18.67
C LYS A 500 -0.73 -17.40 -18.35
N ARG A 501 -0.05 -16.75 -19.28
CA ARG A 501 1.30 -16.22 -19.03
C ARG A 501 1.26 -15.03 -18.05
N HIS A 502 0.32 -14.12 -18.26
CA HIS A 502 -0.02 -12.97 -17.42
C HIS A 502 -1.33 -12.34 -17.91
N GLY A 503 -1.93 -11.46 -17.10
CA GLY A 503 -3.01 -10.59 -17.55
C GLY A 503 -2.50 -9.43 -18.42
N VAL A 504 -3.46 -8.71 -19.04
CA VAL A 504 -3.22 -7.40 -19.67
C VAL A 504 -4.11 -6.41 -18.91
N PRO A 505 -3.63 -5.88 -17.76
CA PRO A 505 -4.43 -4.96 -16.95
C PRO A 505 -4.66 -3.66 -17.72
N PRO A 506 -5.83 -3.03 -17.57
CA PRO A 506 -6.09 -1.71 -18.13
C PRO A 506 -5.33 -0.64 -17.32
N VAL A 507 -4.36 0.03 -17.95
CA VAL A 507 -3.48 1.05 -17.33
C VAL A 507 -3.69 2.43 -17.90
#